data_6e8054249bf3d069616d90c5b8daf846
#
_entry.id   6e8054249bf3d069616d90c5b8daf846
#
_cell.length_a   1.000
_cell.length_b   1.000
_cell.length_c   1.000
_cell.angle_alpha   90.00
_cell.angle_beta   90.00
_cell.angle_gamma   90.00
#
_symmetry.space_group_name_H-M   'P 1'
#
loop_
_entity.id
_entity.type
_entity.pdbx_description
1 polymer ?
#
loop_
_entity_poly.entity_id
_entity_poly.type
_entity_poly.pdbx_seq_one_letter_code
_entity_poly.pdbx_strand_id
1 'polypeptide(L)'
;MIKIYAMCCGRLEFDRSLFFPDEATGTRLTIQVPSFLIRHAKGTVLFDTGVDCFAQRDPVARLGERIAANFKLRAAPDENVVDQLASLDLRPSDVTHVINSHFHFDHCGCNTLFPRATFIVQRSEMETARSPNSRYIPAYWDHPFDYRLVDGEHDLFGDGALVLM
;
A
#
# COMPACT_ATOMS: atom_id res chain seq x y z
N MET A 1 -6.26 -6.64 -23.49
CA MET A 1 -7.05 -7.30 -22.45
C MET A 1 -6.42 -6.99 -21.12
N ILE A 2 -7.20 -6.51 -20.12
CA ILE A 2 -6.76 -6.30 -18.75
C ILE A 2 -7.00 -7.57 -17.95
N LYS A 3 -6.06 -7.88 -17.02
CA LYS A 3 -6.24 -8.90 -15.98
C LYS A 3 -5.96 -8.25 -14.62
N ILE A 4 -6.82 -8.51 -13.64
CA ILE A 4 -6.69 -8.00 -12.27
C ILE A 4 -6.57 -9.20 -11.33
N TYR A 5 -5.58 -9.14 -10.44
CA TYR A 5 -5.35 -10.14 -9.40
C TYR A 5 -5.46 -9.44 -8.05
N ALA A 6 -6.40 -9.90 -7.22
CA ALA A 6 -6.49 -9.45 -5.83
C ALA A 6 -5.51 -10.26 -4.98
N MET A 7 -4.69 -9.56 -4.23
CA MET A 7 -3.64 -10.13 -3.38
C MET A 7 -3.88 -9.72 -1.92
N CYS A 8 -3.59 -10.62 -0.98
CA CYS A 8 -3.55 -10.30 0.44
C CYS A 8 -2.11 -9.91 0.80
N CYS A 9 -1.87 -8.64 1.05
CA CYS A 9 -0.52 -8.11 1.34
C CYS A 9 -0.40 -7.64 2.79
N GLY A 10 -0.99 -8.40 3.70
CA GLY A 10 -0.97 -8.19 5.13
C GLY A 10 -2.30 -8.47 5.80
N ARG A 11 -2.28 -8.58 7.12
CA ARG A 11 -3.48 -8.63 7.98
C ARG A 11 -3.24 -7.76 9.21
N LEU A 12 -4.23 -6.96 9.56
CA LEU A 12 -4.20 -6.09 10.73
C LEU A 12 -5.27 -6.53 11.73
N GLU A 13 -4.84 -6.80 12.96
CA GLU A 13 -5.73 -7.00 14.10
C GLU A 13 -5.69 -5.75 14.98
N PHE A 14 -6.84 -5.22 15.31
CA PHE A 14 -7.00 -4.04 16.16
C PHE A 14 -8.29 -4.10 16.97
N ASP A 15 -8.40 -3.23 17.98
CA ASP A 15 -9.65 -3.07 18.73
C ASP A 15 -10.67 -2.30 17.89
N ARG A 16 -11.90 -2.80 17.80
CA ARG A 16 -12.97 -2.16 17.00
C ARG A 16 -13.26 -0.74 17.43
N SER A 17 -13.15 -0.43 18.72
CA SER A 17 -13.37 0.92 19.24
C SER A 17 -12.44 1.99 18.64
N LEU A 18 -11.35 1.57 18.00
CA LEU A 18 -10.43 2.48 17.29
C LEU A 18 -11.11 3.19 16.09
N PHE A 19 -12.05 2.50 15.44
CA PHE A 19 -12.79 3.02 14.28
C PHE A 19 -14.28 3.23 14.57
N PHE A 20 -14.79 2.59 15.63
CA PHE A 20 -16.18 2.68 16.07
C PHE A 20 -16.20 3.13 17.52
N PRO A 21 -16.12 4.45 17.81
CA PRO A 21 -15.96 4.97 19.18
C PRO A 21 -17.12 4.61 20.14
N ASP A 22 -18.29 4.32 19.59
CA ASP A 22 -19.48 3.94 20.37
C ASP A 22 -19.46 2.46 20.82
N GLU A 23 -18.52 1.67 20.32
CA GLU A 23 -18.39 0.27 20.71
C GLU A 23 -17.47 0.10 21.94
N ALA A 24 -17.81 -0.89 22.76
CA ALA A 24 -17.00 -1.22 23.94
C ALA A 24 -15.59 -1.68 23.51
N THR A 25 -14.58 -1.26 24.25
CA THR A 25 -13.20 -1.73 24.10
C THR A 25 -13.09 -3.25 24.36
N GLY A 26 -12.10 -3.88 23.73
CA GLY A 26 -11.82 -5.32 23.90
C GLY A 26 -12.34 -6.22 22.79
N THR A 27 -13.18 -5.70 21.88
CA THR A 27 -13.61 -6.47 20.71
C THR A 27 -12.56 -6.37 19.60
N ARG A 28 -11.93 -7.51 19.25
CA ARG A 28 -10.92 -7.56 18.21
C ARG A 28 -11.53 -7.75 16.83
N LEU A 29 -10.99 -7.00 15.85
CA LEU A 29 -11.28 -7.16 14.44
C LEU A 29 -9.97 -7.44 13.71
N THR A 30 -10.01 -8.40 12.78
CA THR A 30 -8.91 -8.65 11.86
C THR A 30 -9.37 -8.36 10.44
N ILE A 31 -8.66 -7.49 9.74
CA ILE A 31 -8.90 -7.16 8.33
C ILE A 31 -7.74 -7.63 7.47
N GLN A 32 -8.05 -7.95 6.21
CA GLN A 32 -7.04 -8.14 5.18
C GLN A 32 -6.61 -6.78 4.64
N VAL A 33 -5.34 -6.68 4.27
CA VAL A 33 -4.79 -5.53 3.54
C VAL A 33 -4.67 -5.93 2.07
N PRO A 34 -5.59 -5.49 1.22
CA PRO A 34 -5.56 -5.84 -0.19
C PRO A 34 -4.54 -5.00 -0.96
N SER A 35 -3.94 -5.62 -1.97
CA SER A 35 -3.27 -4.96 -3.09
C SER A 35 -3.79 -5.56 -4.38
N PHE A 36 -3.74 -4.81 -5.48
CA PHE A 36 -4.23 -5.31 -6.75
C PHE A 36 -3.14 -5.22 -7.82
N LEU A 37 -2.77 -6.37 -8.38
CA LEU A 37 -1.93 -6.41 -9.55
C LEU A 37 -2.79 -6.31 -10.81
N ILE A 38 -2.50 -5.34 -11.66
CA ILE A 38 -3.22 -5.08 -12.91
C ILE A 38 -2.24 -5.27 -14.07
N ARG A 39 -2.49 -6.28 -14.90
CA ARG A 39 -1.70 -6.51 -16.12
C ARG A 39 -2.39 -5.85 -17.29
N HIS A 40 -1.70 -4.89 -17.89
CA HIS A 40 -2.11 -4.17 -19.08
C HIS A 40 -1.08 -4.38 -20.21
N ALA A 41 -1.48 -4.20 -21.48
CA ALA A 41 -0.55 -4.33 -22.59
C ALA A 41 0.62 -3.34 -22.55
N LYS A 42 0.40 -2.17 -21.91
CA LYS A 42 1.39 -1.09 -21.78
C LYS A 42 2.16 -1.11 -20.45
N GLY A 43 1.86 -2.01 -19.51
CA GLY A 43 2.57 -2.09 -18.25
C GLY A 43 1.95 -3.03 -17.22
N THR A 44 2.74 -3.33 -16.20
CA THR A 44 2.32 -4.07 -14.99
C THR A 44 2.16 -3.05 -13.87
N VAL A 45 0.94 -2.90 -13.38
CA VAL A 45 0.57 -1.88 -12.40
C VAL A 45 0.24 -2.54 -11.09
N LEU A 46 0.77 -2.02 -10.00
CA LEU A 46 0.43 -2.42 -8.65
C LEU A 46 -0.35 -1.29 -7.97
N PHE A 47 -1.57 -1.57 -7.56
CA PHE A 47 -2.37 -0.65 -6.75
C PHE A 47 -2.19 -1.00 -5.29
N ASP A 48 -1.55 -0.11 -4.54
CA ASP A 48 -1.00 -0.26 -3.19
C ASP A 48 0.02 -1.40 -3.05
N THR A 49 0.89 -1.28 -2.06
CA THR A 49 2.00 -2.23 -1.85
C THR A 49 1.87 -3.03 -0.55
N GLY A 50 0.78 -2.82 0.19
CA GLY A 50 0.51 -3.53 1.44
C GLY A 50 1.35 -3.04 2.62
N VAL A 51 1.35 -3.85 3.67
CA VAL A 51 2.15 -3.61 4.87
C VAL A 51 3.62 -3.95 4.61
N ASP A 52 4.53 -3.22 5.25
CA ASP A 52 5.97 -3.54 5.21
C ASP A 52 6.22 -5.01 5.55
N CYS A 53 6.83 -5.74 4.61
CA CYS A 53 7.11 -7.18 4.72
C CYS A 53 7.93 -7.56 5.97
N PHE A 54 8.66 -6.63 6.55
CA PHE A 54 9.50 -6.85 7.74
C PHE A 54 8.85 -6.39 9.04
N ALA A 55 7.75 -5.64 8.98
CA ALA A 55 7.13 -5.03 10.15
C ALA A 55 6.58 -6.04 11.16
N GLN A 56 6.23 -7.26 10.73
CA GLN A 56 5.79 -8.31 11.66
C GLN A 56 6.91 -8.81 12.58
N ARG A 57 8.18 -8.70 12.15
CA ARG A 57 9.35 -9.11 12.96
C ARG A 57 9.76 -8.04 13.97
N ASP A 58 9.64 -6.78 13.59
CA ASP A 58 9.98 -5.65 14.45
C ASP A 58 9.00 -4.49 14.19
N PRO A 59 7.77 -4.61 14.73
CA PRO A 59 6.72 -3.62 14.47
C PRO A 59 7.06 -2.23 15.03
N VAL A 60 7.76 -2.15 16.15
CA VAL A 60 8.11 -0.84 16.76
C VAL A 60 9.12 -0.10 15.90
N ALA A 61 10.18 -0.76 15.47
CA ALA A 61 11.21 -0.12 14.62
C ALA A 61 10.66 0.30 13.25
N ARG A 62 9.68 -0.45 12.72
CA ARG A 62 9.16 -0.23 11.36
C ARG A 62 7.95 0.71 11.33
N LEU A 63 7.07 0.62 12.31
CA LEU A 63 5.80 1.36 12.34
C LEU A 63 5.77 2.46 13.41
N GLY A 64 6.71 2.45 14.34
CA GLY A 64 6.70 3.29 15.53
C GLY A 64 5.78 2.78 16.64
N GLU A 65 6.03 3.21 17.87
CA GLU A 65 5.35 2.73 19.09
C GLU A 65 3.83 2.86 18.99
N ARG A 66 3.33 4.00 18.51
CA ARG A 66 1.90 4.29 18.47
C ARG A 66 1.14 3.32 17.55
N ILE A 67 1.66 3.03 16.36
CA ILE A 67 1.00 2.11 15.43
C ILE A 67 1.14 0.67 15.95
N ALA A 68 2.34 0.29 16.38
CA ALA A 68 2.60 -1.06 16.91
C ALA A 68 1.76 -1.40 18.16
N ALA A 69 1.42 -0.40 18.99
CA ALA A 69 0.54 -0.60 20.15
C ALA A 69 -0.92 -0.84 19.75
N ASN A 70 -1.39 -0.22 18.69
CA ASN A 70 -2.79 -0.27 18.26
C ASN A 70 -3.08 -1.37 17.23
N PHE A 71 -2.10 -1.69 16.38
CA PHE A 71 -2.26 -2.66 15.31
C PHE A 71 -1.29 -3.84 15.49
N LYS A 72 -1.83 -5.06 15.48
CA LYS A 72 -1.02 -6.27 15.45
C LYS A 72 -1.04 -6.85 14.05
N LEU A 73 0.15 -7.08 13.50
CA LEU A 73 0.29 -7.74 12.21
C LEU A 73 0.05 -9.25 12.39
N ARG A 74 -0.80 -9.83 11.55
CA ARG A 74 -1.24 -11.23 11.58
C ARG A 74 -1.12 -11.92 10.23
N ALA A 75 -0.24 -11.41 9.36
CA ALA A 75 -0.05 -12.00 8.04
C ALA A 75 0.55 -13.41 8.11
N ALA A 76 0.07 -14.31 7.27
CA ALA A 76 0.77 -15.55 6.98
C ALA A 76 2.09 -15.26 6.23
N PRO A 77 3.06 -16.20 6.21
CA PRO A 77 4.35 -15.95 5.58
C PRO A 77 4.27 -15.49 4.12
N ASP A 78 3.30 -15.98 3.37
CA ASP A 78 3.06 -15.67 1.95
C ASP A 78 2.09 -14.48 1.74
N GLU A 79 1.54 -13.92 2.79
CA GLU A 79 0.66 -12.75 2.74
C GLU A 79 1.47 -11.43 2.75
N ASN A 80 2.33 -11.27 1.76
CA ASN A 80 3.07 -10.05 1.48
C ASN A 80 3.21 -9.86 -0.03
N VAL A 81 3.46 -8.65 -0.45
CA VAL A 81 3.46 -8.29 -1.88
C VAL A 81 4.52 -9.07 -2.69
N VAL A 82 5.66 -9.40 -2.10
CA VAL A 82 6.75 -10.10 -2.82
C VAL A 82 6.36 -11.54 -3.13
N ASP A 83 5.88 -12.27 -2.11
CA ASP A 83 5.48 -13.67 -2.29
C ASP A 83 4.21 -13.79 -3.14
N GLN A 84 3.29 -12.83 -3.02
CA GLN A 84 2.11 -12.76 -3.88
C GLN A 84 2.48 -12.51 -5.35
N LEU A 85 3.45 -11.64 -5.64
CA LEU A 85 3.98 -11.46 -7.00
C LEU A 85 4.69 -12.73 -7.49
N ALA A 86 5.50 -13.36 -6.63
CA ALA A 86 6.21 -14.59 -6.98
C ALA A 86 5.26 -15.75 -7.34
N SER A 87 4.09 -15.83 -6.69
CA SER A 87 3.05 -16.81 -7.04
C SER A 87 2.46 -16.63 -8.44
N LEU A 88 2.69 -15.46 -9.04
CA LEU A 88 2.29 -15.11 -10.42
C LEU A 88 3.49 -15.08 -11.39
N ASP A 89 4.62 -15.68 -11.00
CA ASP A 89 5.89 -15.68 -11.76
C ASP A 89 6.42 -14.26 -12.03
N LEU A 90 6.21 -13.32 -11.10
CA LEU A 90 6.67 -11.93 -11.19
C LEU A 90 7.60 -11.59 -10.03
N ARG A 91 8.52 -10.66 -10.30
CA ARG A 91 9.40 -10.02 -9.32
C ARG A 91 8.98 -8.55 -9.14
N PRO A 92 9.37 -7.89 -8.06
CA PRO A 92 9.17 -6.45 -7.91
C PRO A 92 9.70 -5.62 -9.08
N SER A 93 10.79 -6.06 -9.72
CA SER A 93 11.37 -5.40 -10.91
C SER A 93 10.51 -5.47 -12.17
N ASP A 94 9.49 -6.32 -12.20
CA ASP A 94 8.58 -6.48 -13.33
C ASP A 94 7.36 -5.54 -13.22
N VAL A 95 7.21 -4.87 -12.07
CA VAL A 95 6.21 -3.82 -11.84
C VAL A 95 6.73 -2.51 -12.43
N THR A 96 5.97 -1.95 -13.36
CA THR A 96 6.34 -0.72 -14.06
C THR A 96 5.74 0.53 -13.41
N HIS A 97 4.59 0.39 -12.76
CA HIS A 97 3.88 1.48 -12.11
C HIS A 97 3.35 1.02 -10.75
N VAL A 98 3.46 1.90 -9.76
CA VAL A 98 2.79 1.75 -8.45
C VAL A 98 1.80 2.91 -8.31
N ILE A 99 0.55 2.61 -8.05
CA ILE A 99 -0.46 3.59 -7.68
C ILE A 99 -0.64 3.49 -6.17
N ASN A 100 -0.38 4.57 -5.44
CA ASN A 100 -0.76 4.63 -4.04
C ASN A 100 -2.11 5.32 -3.90
N SER A 101 -3.08 4.61 -3.30
CA SER A 101 -4.36 5.21 -2.92
C SER A 101 -4.14 6.33 -1.91
N HIS A 102 -3.28 6.08 -0.94
CA HIS A 102 -2.80 7.03 0.07
C HIS A 102 -1.55 6.47 0.79
N PHE A 103 -0.93 7.26 1.68
CA PHE A 103 0.34 6.90 2.30
C PHE A 103 0.26 6.34 3.72
N HIS A 104 -0.86 5.74 4.14
CA HIS A 104 -0.85 4.93 5.35
C HIS A 104 0.05 3.70 5.20
N PHE A 105 0.61 3.27 6.33
CA PHE A 105 1.63 2.20 6.40
C PHE A 105 1.20 0.86 5.82
N ASP A 106 -0.09 0.61 5.76
CA ASP A 106 -0.71 -0.60 5.22
C ASP A 106 -1.01 -0.52 3.71
N HIS A 107 -0.80 0.64 3.10
CA HIS A 107 -0.96 0.86 1.66
C HIS A 107 0.35 1.10 0.93
N CYS A 108 1.32 1.74 1.58
CA CYS A 108 2.60 2.09 0.97
C CYS A 108 3.82 1.41 1.62
N GLY A 109 3.60 0.46 2.53
CA GLY A 109 4.64 -0.12 3.38
C GLY A 109 5.78 -0.82 2.64
N CYS A 110 5.53 -1.31 1.44
CA CYS A 110 6.54 -1.95 0.61
C CYS A 110 6.99 -1.12 -0.61
N ASN A 111 6.71 0.19 -0.66
CA ASN A 111 7.10 1.04 -1.80
C ASN A 111 8.59 0.95 -2.14
N THR A 112 9.45 0.87 -1.14
CA THR A 112 10.91 0.79 -1.32
C THR A 112 11.39 -0.46 -2.09
N LEU A 113 10.53 -1.46 -2.25
CA LEU A 113 10.84 -2.66 -3.04
C LEU A 113 10.67 -2.45 -4.55
N PHE A 114 10.10 -1.31 -4.97
CA PHE A 114 9.80 -0.98 -6.36
C PHE A 114 10.57 0.25 -6.87
N PRO A 115 11.90 0.32 -6.71
CA PRO A 115 12.68 1.54 -6.99
C PRO A 115 12.73 1.93 -8.48
N ARG A 116 12.24 1.07 -9.37
CA ARG A 116 12.21 1.33 -10.83
C ARG A 116 10.81 1.68 -11.34
N ALA A 117 9.80 1.58 -10.50
CA ALA A 117 8.43 1.89 -10.89
C ALA A 117 8.21 3.41 -10.90
N THR A 118 7.35 3.87 -11.80
CA THR A 118 6.76 5.20 -11.69
C THR A 118 5.65 5.15 -10.66
N PHE A 119 5.73 6.01 -9.65
CA PHE A 119 4.74 6.12 -8.59
C PHE A 119 3.70 7.16 -8.95
N ILE A 120 2.43 6.77 -8.95
CA ILE A 120 1.31 7.64 -9.28
C ILE A 120 0.50 7.87 -8.02
N VAL A 121 0.26 9.13 -7.71
CA VAL A 121 -0.50 9.54 -6.53
C VAL A 121 -1.22 10.86 -6.81
N GLN A 122 -2.37 11.05 -6.19
CA GLN A 122 -3.07 12.34 -6.22
C GLN A 122 -2.17 13.43 -5.59
N ARG A 123 -2.12 14.60 -6.20
CA ARG A 123 -1.32 15.73 -5.68
C ARG A 123 -1.73 16.09 -4.26
N SER A 124 -3.03 16.10 -3.98
CA SER A 124 -3.57 16.39 -2.65
C SER A 124 -3.07 15.43 -1.58
N GLU A 125 -2.86 14.15 -1.94
CA GLU A 125 -2.30 13.15 -1.03
C GLU A 125 -0.83 13.44 -0.72
N MET A 126 -0.03 13.77 -1.74
CA MET A 126 1.36 14.18 -1.54
C MET A 126 1.48 15.44 -0.68
N GLU A 127 0.60 16.43 -0.87
CA GLU A 127 0.55 17.64 -0.06
C GLU A 127 0.19 17.31 1.39
N THR A 128 -0.78 16.41 1.61
CA THR A 128 -1.11 15.90 2.94
C THR A 128 0.07 15.20 3.59
N ALA A 129 0.78 14.36 2.85
CA ALA A 129 1.96 13.65 3.35
C ALA A 129 3.08 14.60 3.80
N ARG A 130 3.28 15.67 3.06
CA ARG A 130 4.30 16.71 3.36
C ARG A 130 3.89 17.72 4.44
N SER A 131 2.64 17.67 4.88
CA SER A 131 2.17 18.61 5.90
C SER A 131 2.84 18.37 7.25
N PRO A 132 3.06 19.41 8.08
CA PRO A 132 3.68 19.26 9.41
C PRO A 132 2.89 18.34 10.36
N ASN A 133 1.60 18.17 10.11
CA ASN A 133 0.70 17.35 10.93
C ASN A 133 0.46 15.97 10.32
N SER A 134 1.20 15.59 9.30
CA SER A 134 1.08 14.28 8.67
C SER A 134 1.32 13.17 9.69
N ARG A 135 0.49 12.13 9.61
CA ARG A 135 0.63 10.89 10.41
C ARG A 135 1.24 9.74 9.63
N TYR A 136 1.65 10.01 8.40
CA TYR A 136 2.30 9.02 7.54
C TYR A 136 3.74 8.78 7.96
N ILE A 137 4.26 7.61 7.70
CA ILE A 137 5.65 7.23 8.00
C ILE A 137 6.52 7.63 6.81
N PRO A 138 7.40 8.65 6.93
CA PRO A 138 8.20 9.12 5.80
C PRO A 138 9.07 8.03 5.17
N ALA A 139 9.52 7.06 5.95
CA ALA A 139 10.34 5.94 5.48
C ALA A 139 9.68 5.08 4.39
N TYR A 140 8.39 5.23 4.11
CA TYR A 140 7.70 4.48 3.08
C TYR A 140 7.43 5.26 1.80
N TRP A 141 7.42 6.60 1.86
CA TRP A 141 7.04 7.44 0.72
C TRP A 141 8.04 8.57 0.42
N ASP A 142 8.81 9.05 1.41
CA ASP A 142 9.76 10.15 1.21
C ASP A 142 11.12 9.64 0.69
N HIS A 143 11.08 9.14 -0.54
CA HIS A 143 12.24 8.63 -1.27
C HIS A 143 12.33 9.29 -2.65
N PRO A 144 13.49 9.25 -3.32
CA PRO A 144 13.66 9.77 -4.68
C PRO A 144 13.04 8.85 -5.73
N PHE A 145 11.78 8.46 -5.53
CA PHE A 145 11.01 7.74 -6.52
C PHE A 145 10.64 8.63 -7.71
N ASP A 146 10.40 8.02 -8.84
CA ASP A 146 9.81 8.70 -10.01
C ASP A 146 8.31 8.96 -9.74
N TYR A 147 8.01 10.07 -9.07
CA TYR A 147 6.64 10.45 -8.72
C TYR A 147 5.96 11.20 -9.85
N ARG A 148 4.83 10.67 -10.30
CA ARG A 148 3.87 11.35 -11.17
C ARG A 148 2.65 11.77 -10.35
N LEU A 149 2.56 13.07 -10.07
CA LEU A 149 1.40 13.64 -9.37
C LEU A 149 0.27 13.89 -10.37
N VAL A 150 -0.92 13.44 -10.03
CA VAL A 150 -2.13 13.62 -10.83
C VAL A 150 -3.18 14.44 -10.08
N ASP A 151 -4.06 15.09 -10.80
CA ASP A 151 -5.11 15.93 -10.26
C ASP A 151 -6.48 15.42 -10.76
N GLY A 152 -7.26 14.83 -9.85
CA GLY A 152 -8.57 14.26 -10.17
C GLY A 152 -8.48 13.08 -11.15
N GLU A 153 -9.38 13.05 -12.13
CA GLU A 153 -9.46 11.95 -13.09
C GLU A 153 -8.23 11.90 -14.00
N HIS A 154 -7.61 10.73 -14.10
CA HIS A 154 -6.43 10.49 -14.91
C HIS A 154 -6.45 9.11 -15.54
N ASP A 155 -6.49 9.06 -16.89
CA ASP A 155 -6.31 7.83 -17.64
C ASP A 155 -4.81 7.49 -17.72
N LEU A 156 -4.40 6.43 -17.02
CA LEU A 156 -2.99 6.08 -16.90
C LEU A 156 -2.30 5.81 -18.21
N PHE A 157 -2.99 5.14 -19.14
CA PHE A 157 -2.42 4.69 -20.41
C PHE A 157 -3.03 5.38 -21.64
N GLY A 158 -4.00 6.26 -21.45
CA GLY A 158 -4.65 7.01 -22.52
C GLY A 158 -5.55 6.16 -23.41
N ASP A 159 -6.12 5.09 -22.89
CA ASP A 159 -7.00 4.19 -23.66
C ASP A 159 -8.32 3.85 -22.91
N GLY A 160 -8.59 4.56 -21.83
CA GLY A 160 -9.80 4.41 -21.02
C GLY A 160 -9.84 3.12 -20.18
N ALA A 161 -8.77 2.35 -20.16
CA ALA A 161 -8.79 1.03 -19.56
C ALA A 161 -8.45 1.04 -18.05
N LEU A 162 -7.69 2.02 -17.62
CA LEU A 162 -7.32 2.22 -16.20
C LEU A 162 -7.35 3.72 -15.88
N VAL A 163 -8.42 4.12 -15.23
CA VAL A 163 -8.68 5.53 -14.88
C VAL A 163 -8.65 5.67 -13.37
N LEU A 164 -7.79 6.56 -12.87
CA LEU A 164 -7.77 7.02 -11.49
C LEU A 164 -8.79 8.15 -11.33
N MET A 165 -9.45 8.19 -10.16
CA MET A 165 -10.44 9.22 -9.84
C MET A 165 -10.12 9.89 -8.50
#